data_2e62d8656858679be4787a8b009dc6a6
#
_entry.id   2e62d8656858679be4787a8b009dc6a6
#
_cell.length_a   1.000
_cell.length_b   1.000
_cell.length_c   1.000
_cell.angle_alpha   90.00
_cell.angle_beta   90.00
_cell.angle_gamma   90.00
#
_symmetry.space_group_name_H-M   'P 1'
#
loop_
_entity.id
_entity.type
_entity.pdbx_description
1 polymer ?
#
loop_
_entity_poly.entity_id
_entity_poly.type
_entity_poly.pdbx_seq_one_letter_code
_entity_poly.pdbx_strand_id
1 'polypeptide(L)'
;AELVLLAPMKKDLPPEVFTQIYQPPVSKGDGYDRDNLLKADKLLNEAGWVLKGQQRVNVTTGQPLSFELLLPASSNSQWVLPFQHSLQRLGINMDIRKVDNSQITNRMRSRDYDMMPRVWRAMPWPSSDLQISWSSEYINSTYNAPGVQSPVIDSLINQIIAAQGNKEKLLPLGRALDRVLTWNYYMLPMWYMAEDRLAWWDKFSQPAVRPVYSLGIDTWWYDVNKATKLPSARQQGE
;
A
#
# COMPACT_ATOMS: atom_id res chain seq x y z
N ALA A 1 -22.05 -9.76 8.06
CA ALA A 1 -21.51 -11.02 7.51
C ALA A 1 -20.05 -11.21 7.94
N GLU A 2 -19.16 -10.25 7.71
CA GLU A 2 -17.73 -10.35 8.04
C GLU A 2 -17.46 -10.58 9.54
N LEU A 3 -18.17 -9.91 10.44
CA LEU A 3 -18.01 -10.09 11.89
C LEU A 3 -18.39 -11.51 12.35
N VAL A 4 -19.35 -12.13 11.68
CA VAL A 4 -19.72 -13.53 11.96
C VAL A 4 -18.60 -14.48 11.55
N LEU A 5 -17.97 -14.23 10.41
CA LEU A 5 -16.79 -14.99 9.95
C LEU A 5 -15.60 -14.86 10.89
N LEU A 6 -15.40 -13.67 11.48
CA LEU A 6 -14.27 -13.37 12.36
C LEU A 6 -14.53 -13.77 13.83
N ALA A 7 -15.78 -13.98 14.23
CA ALA A 7 -16.14 -14.28 15.63
C ALA A 7 -15.35 -15.45 16.24
N PRO A 8 -15.13 -16.60 15.55
CA PRO A 8 -14.34 -17.70 16.09
C PRO A 8 -12.87 -17.36 16.38
N MET A 9 -12.34 -16.33 15.71
CA MET A 9 -10.93 -15.92 15.79
C MET A 9 -10.74 -14.64 16.62
N LYS A 10 -11.77 -14.22 17.37
CA LYS A 10 -11.82 -12.95 18.10
C LYS A 10 -10.65 -12.72 19.05
N LYS A 11 -10.16 -13.78 19.70
CA LYS A 11 -9.05 -13.69 20.67
C LYS A 11 -7.70 -13.36 20.02
N ASP A 12 -7.56 -13.62 18.73
CA ASP A 12 -6.33 -13.45 17.96
C ASP A 12 -6.34 -12.16 17.14
N LEU A 13 -7.33 -11.29 17.33
CA LEU A 13 -7.55 -10.07 16.58
C LEU A 13 -7.66 -8.83 17.50
N PRO A 14 -7.21 -7.66 17.03
CA PRO A 14 -7.44 -6.41 17.74
C PRO A 14 -8.94 -6.18 18.01
N PRO A 15 -9.32 -5.67 19.18
CA PRO A 15 -10.74 -5.46 19.54
C PRO A 15 -11.45 -4.49 18.60
N GLU A 16 -10.75 -3.55 17.99
CA GLU A 16 -11.24 -2.58 17.01
C GLU A 16 -11.86 -3.25 15.79
N VAL A 17 -11.36 -4.41 15.40
CA VAL A 17 -11.93 -5.24 14.33
C VAL A 17 -13.42 -5.50 14.55
N PHE A 18 -13.87 -5.59 15.80
CA PHE A 18 -15.27 -5.92 16.16
C PHE A 18 -16.09 -4.69 16.56
N THR A 19 -15.45 -3.62 17.01
CA THR A 19 -16.11 -2.50 17.64
C THR A 19 -16.15 -1.24 16.79
N GLN A 20 -15.29 -1.12 15.79
CA GLN A 20 -15.14 0.10 15.00
C GLN A 20 -15.18 -0.16 13.50
N ILE A 21 -15.63 0.84 12.75
CA ILE A 21 -15.42 0.90 11.30
C ILE A 21 -14.13 1.70 11.09
N TYR A 22 -13.16 1.11 10.39
CA TYR A 22 -11.94 1.83 10.07
C TYR A 22 -12.24 3.04 9.19
N GLN A 23 -11.69 4.17 9.60
CA GLN A 23 -11.72 5.40 8.82
C GLN A 23 -10.30 5.96 8.75
N PRO A 24 -9.74 6.14 7.55
CA PRO A 24 -8.42 6.75 7.42
C PRO A 24 -8.47 8.18 7.96
N PRO A 25 -7.36 8.67 8.55
CA PRO A 25 -7.27 10.07 8.94
C PRO A 25 -7.49 10.98 7.73
N VAL A 26 -8.26 12.03 7.92
CA VAL A 26 -8.54 13.04 6.89
C VAL A 26 -7.81 14.32 7.26
N SER A 27 -7.20 14.98 6.27
CA SER A 27 -6.57 16.29 6.43
C SER A 27 -7.12 17.27 5.40
N LYS A 28 -6.83 18.56 5.60
CA LYS A 28 -7.22 19.63 4.67
C LYS A 28 -6.34 19.67 3.42
N GLY A 29 -5.27 18.88 3.37
CA GLY A 29 -4.35 18.84 2.22
C GLY A 29 -3.34 20.00 2.17
N ASP A 30 -3.22 20.79 3.22
CA ASP A 30 -2.30 21.93 3.32
C ASP A 30 -0.90 21.55 3.85
N GLY A 31 -0.66 20.26 4.06
CA GLY A 31 0.61 19.72 4.58
C GLY A 31 0.78 19.86 6.10
N TYR A 32 -0.20 20.40 6.82
CA TYR A 32 -0.20 20.52 8.27
C TYR A 32 -1.59 20.27 8.85
N ASP A 33 -1.71 19.23 9.66
CA ASP A 33 -2.96 18.93 10.38
C ASP A 33 -2.69 18.82 11.89
N ARG A 34 -3.04 19.88 12.62
CA ARG A 34 -2.80 19.96 14.06
C ARG A 34 -3.58 18.89 14.83
N ASP A 35 -4.81 18.62 14.43
CA ASP A 35 -5.67 17.69 15.16
C ASP A 35 -5.18 16.25 15.02
N ASN A 36 -4.73 15.87 13.81
CA ASN A 36 -4.12 14.57 13.59
C ASN A 36 -2.77 14.43 14.33
N LEU A 37 -1.96 15.50 14.39
CA LEU A 37 -0.71 15.48 15.17
C LEU A 37 -0.99 15.33 16.69
N LEU A 38 -2.00 15.99 17.23
CA LEU A 38 -2.38 15.83 18.63
C LEU A 38 -2.89 14.41 18.94
N LYS A 39 -3.67 13.82 18.04
CA LYS A 39 -4.10 12.42 18.16
C LYS A 39 -2.90 11.46 18.14
N ALA A 40 -1.96 11.68 17.23
CA ALA A 40 -0.74 10.88 17.14
C ALA A 40 0.11 11.00 18.41
N ASP A 41 0.29 12.22 18.94
CA ASP A 41 1.01 12.45 20.19
C ASP A 41 0.36 11.70 21.37
N LYS A 42 -0.98 11.77 21.47
CA LYS A 42 -1.72 11.04 22.51
C LYS A 42 -1.50 9.52 22.40
N LEU A 43 -1.65 8.94 21.20
CA LEU A 43 -1.45 7.52 20.97
C LEU A 43 -0.01 7.07 21.26
N LEU A 44 0.98 7.89 20.93
CA LEU A 44 2.38 7.61 21.25
C LEU A 44 2.60 7.59 22.77
N ASN A 45 2.04 8.57 23.51
CA ASN A 45 2.12 8.60 24.97
C ASN A 45 1.43 7.37 25.60
N GLU A 46 0.26 6.99 25.13
CA GLU A 46 -0.46 5.79 25.58
C GLU A 46 0.32 4.49 25.31
N ALA A 47 1.08 4.46 24.21
CA ALA A 47 1.96 3.35 23.87
C ALA A 47 3.31 3.37 24.63
N GLY A 48 3.52 4.28 25.56
CA GLY A 48 4.74 4.38 26.36
C GLY A 48 5.90 5.08 25.65
N TRP A 49 5.61 5.84 24.59
CA TRP A 49 6.58 6.70 23.93
C TRP A 49 6.32 8.15 24.31
N VAL A 50 7.21 8.75 25.10
CA VAL A 50 7.05 10.12 25.61
C VAL A 50 8.06 11.08 24.99
N LEU A 51 7.69 12.36 24.92
CA LEU A 51 8.59 13.40 24.44
C LEU A 51 9.56 13.83 25.56
N LYS A 52 10.87 13.69 25.32
CA LYS A 52 11.94 14.25 26.17
C LYS A 52 12.77 15.25 25.37
N GLY A 53 12.62 16.54 25.70
CA GLY A 53 13.16 17.59 24.83
C GLY A 53 12.50 17.56 23.45
N GLN A 54 13.30 17.31 22.41
CA GLN A 54 12.83 17.21 21.03
C GLN A 54 12.76 15.76 20.51
N GLN A 55 13.00 14.77 21.38
CA GLN A 55 13.03 13.37 20.98
C GLN A 55 11.92 12.57 21.63
N ARG A 56 11.29 11.70 20.85
CA ARG A 56 10.35 10.70 21.32
C ARG A 56 11.13 9.49 21.81
N VAL A 57 10.96 9.13 23.10
CA VAL A 57 11.71 8.03 23.72
C VAL A 57 10.77 7.04 24.40
N ASN A 58 11.14 5.78 24.42
CA ASN A 58 10.44 4.75 25.14
C ASN A 58 10.64 4.94 26.65
N VAL A 59 9.57 4.93 27.44
CA VAL A 59 9.61 5.17 28.89
C VAL A 59 10.39 4.10 29.66
N THR A 60 10.40 2.87 29.15
CA THR A 60 11.05 1.73 29.80
C THR A 60 12.52 1.61 29.44
N THR A 61 12.85 1.75 28.13
CA THR A 61 14.21 1.53 27.63
C THR A 61 15.04 2.81 27.50
N GLY A 62 14.37 3.98 27.44
CA GLY A 62 15.01 5.26 27.17
C GLY A 62 15.47 5.43 25.71
N GLN A 63 15.25 4.43 24.85
CA GLN A 63 15.67 4.48 23.44
C GLN A 63 14.83 5.47 22.65
N PRO A 64 15.44 6.26 21.73
CA PRO A 64 14.70 7.16 20.86
C PRO A 64 13.90 6.35 19.82
N LEU A 65 12.75 6.89 19.42
CA LEU A 65 11.96 6.35 18.31
C LEU A 65 12.57 6.84 17.00
N SER A 66 13.32 5.97 16.37
CA SER A 66 13.92 6.19 15.06
C SER A 66 13.79 4.95 14.19
N PHE A 67 13.67 5.16 12.88
CA PHE A 67 13.59 4.10 11.90
C PHE A 67 14.07 4.58 10.52
N GLU A 68 14.37 3.63 9.64
CA GLU A 68 14.83 3.87 8.28
C GLU A 68 13.70 3.69 7.27
N LEU A 69 13.54 4.67 6.38
CA LEU A 69 12.75 4.51 5.16
C LEU A 69 13.69 4.18 3.99
N LEU A 70 13.59 2.96 3.49
CA LEU A 70 14.40 2.47 2.39
C LEU A 70 13.79 2.86 1.04
N LEU A 71 14.57 3.52 0.17
CA LEU A 71 14.16 3.94 -1.17
C LEU A 71 15.15 3.46 -2.24
N PRO A 72 14.68 3.17 -3.47
CA PRO A 72 15.56 3.04 -4.63
C PRO A 72 16.32 4.35 -4.91
N ALA A 73 17.58 4.27 -5.31
CA ALA A 73 18.42 5.43 -5.63
C ALA A 73 17.80 6.34 -6.71
N SER A 74 17.09 5.74 -7.68
CA SER A 74 16.37 6.46 -8.74
C SER A 74 15.08 7.15 -8.28
N SER A 75 14.61 6.89 -7.06
CA SER A 75 13.36 7.47 -6.56
C SER A 75 13.51 8.96 -6.26
N ASN A 76 12.54 9.75 -6.71
CA ASN A 76 12.36 11.09 -6.18
C ASN A 76 11.82 11.00 -4.74
N SER A 77 12.54 11.58 -3.78
CA SER A 77 12.16 11.55 -2.35
C SER A 77 11.30 12.74 -1.90
N GLN A 78 11.00 13.68 -2.79
CA GLN A 78 10.26 14.90 -2.41
C GLN A 78 8.87 14.58 -1.81
N TRP A 79 8.21 13.54 -2.29
CA TRP A 79 6.89 13.13 -1.79
C TRP A 79 6.91 12.61 -0.35
N VAL A 80 8.07 12.17 0.15
CA VAL A 80 8.26 11.66 1.51
C VAL A 80 8.57 12.76 2.52
N LEU A 81 9.14 13.88 2.09
CA LEU A 81 9.59 14.95 2.98
C LEU A 81 8.46 15.52 3.88
N PRO A 82 7.23 15.73 3.41
CA PRO A 82 6.14 16.16 4.29
C PRO A 82 5.84 15.17 5.42
N PHE A 83 5.93 13.87 5.14
CA PHE A 83 5.77 12.83 6.15
C PHE A 83 6.92 12.86 7.16
N GLN A 84 8.16 12.94 6.71
CA GLN A 84 9.34 13.09 7.58
C GLN A 84 9.21 14.32 8.48
N HIS A 85 8.83 15.48 7.96
CA HIS A 85 8.62 16.69 8.75
C HIS A 85 7.49 16.53 9.79
N SER A 86 6.44 15.80 9.47
CA SER A 86 5.36 15.51 10.41
C SER A 86 5.82 14.61 11.56
N LEU A 87 6.65 13.61 11.27
CA LEU A 87 7.27 12.74 12.27
C LEU A 87 8.24 13.53 13.17
N GLN A 88 9.06 14.41 12.60
CA GLN A 88 9.97 15.27 13.36
C GLN A 88 9.22 16.15 14.37
N ARG A 89 8.04 16.68 14.02
CA ARG A 89 7.18 17.43 14.95
C ARG A 89 6.70 16.60 16.14
N LEU A 90 6.62 15.29 15.97
CA LEU A 90 6.30 14.32 17.03
C LEU A 90 7.54 13.83 17.79
N GLY A 91 8.73 14.32 17.44
CA GLY A 91 10.00 13.91 18.02
C GLY A 91 10.52 12.57 17.48
N ILE A 92 9.98 12.07 16.37
CA ILE A 92 10.36 10.82 15.74
C ILE A 92 11.38 11.10 14.63
N ASN A 93 12.50 10.35 14.61
CA ASN A 93 13.48 10.42 13.56
C ASN A 93 13.21 9.35 12.50
N MET A 94 13.03 9.76 11.24
CA MET A 94 12.96 8.86 10.10
C MET A 94 14.11 9.16 9.15
N ASP A 95 15.05 8.25 9.01
CA ASP A 95 16.16 8.36 8.09
C ASP A 95 15.77 7.86 6.69
N ILE A 96 16.01 8.69 5.66
CA ILE A 96 15.73 8.30 4.27
C ILE A 96 17.00 7.71 3.67
N ARG A 97 17.00 6.38 3.47
CA ARG A 97 18.13 5.67 2.89
C ARG A 97 17.88 5.29 1.44
N LYS A 98 18.71 5.79 0.55
CA LYS A 98 18.67 5.45 -0.87
C LYS A 98 19.75 4.44 -1.21
N VAL A 99 19.35 3.33 -1.85
CA VAL A 99 20.25 2.28 -2.30
C VAL A 99 19.92 1.85 -3.73
N ASP A 100 20.85 1.18 -4.39
CA ASP A 100 20.62 0.63 -5.72
C ASP A 100 19.58 -0.51 -5.72
N ASN A 101 19.09 -0.87 -6.91
CA ASN A 101 18.04 -1.88 -7.04
C ASN A 101 18.47 -3.28 -6.57
N SER A 102 19.75 -3.62 -6.68
CA SER A 102 20.26 -4.91 -6.22
C SER A 102 20.22 -4.98 -4.70
N GLN A 103 20.65 -3.91 -4.03
CA GLN A 103 20.53 -3.80 -2.57
C GLN A 103 19.06 -3.78 -2.11
N ILE A 104 18.15 -3.06 -2.81
CA ILE A 104 16.71 -3.13 -2.52
C ILE A 104 16.23 -4.58 -2.52
N THR A 105 16.55 -5.33 -3.57
CA THR A 105 16.11 -6.73 -3.69
C THR A 105 16.69 -7.61 -2.59
N ASN A 106 17.98 -7.45 -2.28
CA ASN A 106 18.64 -8.22 -1.23
C ASN A 106 18.07 -7.91 0.15
N ARG A 107 17.90 -6.63 0.48
CA ARG A 107 17.34 -6.20 1.76
C ARG A 107 15.86 -6.61 1.90
N MET A 108 15.10 -6.61 0.82
CA MET A 108 13.73 -7.17 0.82
C MET A 108 13.72 -8.68 1.13
N ARG A 109 14.65 -9.44 0.57
CA ARG A 109 14.77 -10.90 0.81
C ARG A 109 15.19 -11.21 2.24
N SER A 110 16.14 -10.44 2.77
CA SER A 110 16.63 -10.58 4.16
C SER A 110 15.75 -9.88 5.19
N ARG A 111 14.75 -9.09 4.76
CA ARG A 111 13.90 -8.21 5.61
C ARG A 111 14.69 -7.21 6.43
N ASP A 112 15.81 -6.75 5.89
CA ASP A 112 16.66 -5.74 6.49
C ASP A 112 16.18 -4.33 6.11
N TYR A 113 15.03 -3.94 6.63
CA TYR A 113 14.42 -2.60 6.51
C TYR A 113 13.31 -2.41 7.53
N ASP A 114 13.10 -1.18 7.98
CA ASP A 114 11.98 -0.84 8.87
C ASP A 114 10.75 -0.45 8.06
N MET A 115 10.91 0.38 7.04
CA MET A 115 9.83 0.84 6.18
C MET A 115 10.30 0.97 4.73
N MET A 116 9.42 0.65 3.78
CA MET A 116 9.66 0.89 2.35
C MET A 116 8.35 1.12 1.59
N PRO A 117 8.35 1.96 0.53
CA PRO A 117 7.17 2.13 -0.30
C PRO A 117 6.95 0.91 -1.21
N ARG A 118 5.68 0.56 -1.40
CA ARG A 118 5.27 -0.51 -2.32
C ARG A 118 4.06 -0.08 -3.12
N VAL A 119 3.99 -0.55 -4.36
CA VAL A 119 2.79 -0.46 -5.18
C VAL A 119 2.06 -1.79 -5.08
N TRP A 120 0.83 -1.74 -4.62
CA TRP A 120 -0.07 -2.89 -4.55
C TRP A 120 -1.06 -2.80 -5.70
N ARG A 121 -1.11 -3.85 -6.51
CA ARG A 121 -2.13 -3.98 -7.54
C ARG A 121 -3.26 -4.82 -6.98
N ALA A 122 -4.44 -4.25 -6.91
CA ALA A 122 -5.63 -4.99 -6.50
C ALA A 122 -6.31 -5.59 -7.73
N MET A 123 -6.70 -6.85 -7.60
CA MET A 123 -7.63 -7.46 -8.55
C MET A 123 -9.07 -7.03 -8.21
N PRO A 124 -9.98 -6.96 -9.19
CA PRO A 124 -11.38 -6.56 -8.94
C PRO A 124 -12.11 -7.46 -7.93
N TRP A 125 -11.62 -8.68 -7.76
CA TRP A 125 -12.17 -9.67 -6.83
C TRP A 125 -11.05 -10.31 -6.02
N PRO A 126 -11.32 -10.70 -4.76
CA PRO A 126 -10.38 -11.49 -3.97
C PRO A 126 -10.01 -12.79 -4.71
N SER A 127 -8.74 -13.04 -4.88
CA SER A 127 -8.20 -14.16 -5.66
C SER A 127 -7.05 -14.86 -4.94
N SER A 128 -6.51 -15.90 -5.57
CA SER A 128 -5.33 -16.63 -5.07
C SER A 128 -4.07 -15.76 -4.96
N ASP A 129 -4.01 -14.62 -5.64
CA ASP A 129 -2.88 -13.67 -5.55
C ASP A 129 -2.66 -13.15 -4.11
N LEU A 130 -3.72 -13.16 -3.30
CA LEU A 130 -3.65 -12.80 -1.89
C LEU A 130 -2.71 -13.73 -1.09
N GLN A 131 -2.59 -15.00 -1.51
CA GLN A 131 -1.73 -15.98 -0.85
C GLN A 131 -0.26 -15.54 -0.88
N ILE A 132 0.24 -15.14 -2.06
CA ILE A 132 1.63 -14.73 -2.25
C ILE A 132 1.95 -13.45 -1.43
N SER A 133 0.95 -12.58 -1.27
CA SER A 133 1.13 -11.27 -0.65
C SER A 133 0.97 -11.27 0.86
N TRP A 134 0.17 -12.19 1.43
CA TRP A 134 -0.29 -12.08 2.81
C TRP A 134 -0.24 -13.37 3.62
N SER A 135 -0.02 -14.56 3.02
CA SER A 135 -0.01 -15.79 3.81
C SER A 135 1.35 -16.09 4.43
N SER A 136 1.32 -16.81 5.55
CA SER A 136 2.50 -17.29 6.28
C SER A 136 3.36 -18.22 5.44
N GLU A 137 2.77 -18.97 4.50
CA GLU A 137 3.46 -19.85 3.56
C GLU A 137 4.48 -19.09 2.70
N TYR A 138 4.15 -17.83 2.35
CA TYR A 138 4.97 -16.97 1.52
C TYR A 138 5.77 -15.94 2.34
N ILE A 139 6.07 -16.23 3.59
CA ILE A 139 6.83 -15.34 4.47
C ILE A 139 8.18 -14.91 3.87
N ASN A 140 8.84 -15.79 3.12
CA ASN A 140 10.11 -15.49 2.47
C ASN A 140 9.97 -14.86 1.07
N SER A 141 8.75 -14.63 0.60
CA SER A 141 8.49 -13.96 -0.66
C SER A 141 8.68 -12.45 -0.52
N THR A 142 9.28 -11.82 -1.55
CA THR A 142 9.34 -10.36 -1.65
C THR A 142 7.96 -9.72 -1.86
N TYR A 143 6.94 -10.50 -2.22
CA TYR A 143 5.56 -10.03 -2.33
C TYR A 143 4.89 -9.88 -0.96
N ASN A 144 5.18 -10.75 0.01
CA ASN A 144 4.78 -10.57 1.40
C ASN A 144 5.75 -9.59 2.10
N ALA A 145 5.84 -8.37 1.59
CA ALA A 145 6.77 -7.36 2.09
C ALA A 145 6.58 -7.04 3.58
N PRO A 146 5.37 -6.93 4.13
CA PRO A 146 5.18 -6.70 5.58
C PRO A 146 5.61 -7.88 6.47
N GLY A 147 5.92 -9.04 5.89
CA GLY A 147 6.30 -10.21 6.68
C GLY A 147 5.15 -10.80 7.49
N VAL A 148 3.95 -10.78 6.94
CA VAL A 148 2.76 -11.25 7.64
C VAL A 148 2.85 -12.74 7.92
N GLN A 149 2.64 -13.09 9.19
CA GLN A 149 2.46 -14.46 9.68
C GLN A 149 1.26 -14.45 10.62
N SER A 150 0.10 -14.85 10.13
CA SER A 150 -1.15 -14.82 10.91
C SER A 150 -2.04 -15.99 10.54
N PRO A 151 -2.31 -16.92 11.47
CA PRO A 151 -3.25 -18.02 11.23
C PRO A 151 -4.65 -17.54 10.82
N VAL A 152 -5.06 -16.37 11.30
CA VAL A 152 -6.35 -15.77 10.92
C VAL A 152 -6.36 -15.37 9.45
N ILE A 153 -5.30 -14.70 8.99
CA ILE A 153 -5.15 -14.28 7.60
C ILE A 153 -5.04 -15.51 6.69
N ASP A 154 -4.24 -16.51 7.08
CA ASP A 154 -4.11 -17.77 6.34
C ASP A 154 -5.46 -18.48 6.19
N SER A 155 -6.24 -18.56 7.27
CA SER A 155 -7.58 -19.15 7.24
C SER A 155 -8.53 -18.41 6.30
N LEU A 156 -8.53 -17.07 6.32
CA LEU A 156 -9.37 -16.26 5.44
C LEU A 156 -8.97 -16.43 3.97
N ILE A 157 -7.67 -16.44 3.68
CA ILE A 157 -7.16 -16.64 2.31
C ILE A 157 -7.55 -18.04 1.79
N ASN A 158 -7.40 -19.09 2.59
CA ASN A 158 -7.80 -20.44 2.21
C ASN A 158 -9.30 -20.53 1.93
N GLN A 159 -10.13 -19.85 2.72
CA GLN A 159 -11.56 -19.76 2.47
C GLN A 159 -11.89 -18.99 1.18
N ILE A 160 -11.15 -17.91 0.89
CA ILE A 160 -11.27 -17.15 -0.38
C ILE A 160 -10.92 -18.04 -1.58
N ILE A 161 -9.85 -18.83 -1.49
CA ILE A 161 -9.44 -19.75 -2.56
C ILE A 161 -10.52 -20.82 -2.77
N ALA A 162 -11.04 -21.40 -1.70
CA ALA A 162 -12.10 -22.40 -1.77
C ALA A 162 -13.45 -21.86 -2.27
N ALA A 163 -13.68 -20.54 -2.15
CA ALA A 163 -14.91 -19.88 -2.58
C ALA A 163 -14.84 -19.31 -4.01
N GLN A 164 -13.75 -19.55 -4.76
CA GLN A 164 -13.64 -19.05 -6.13
C GLN A 164 -14.83 -19.49 -6.99
N GLY A 165 -15.34 -18.56 -7.81
CA GLY A 165 -16.55 -18.76 -8.61
C GLY A 165 -17.87 -18.49 -7.86
N ASN A 166 -17.85 -18.32 -6.53
CA ASN A 166 -19.02 -17.99 -5.72
C ASN A 166 -18.95 -16.57 -5.17
N LYS A 167 -19.52 -15.62 -5.89
CA LYS A 167 -19.51 -14.19 -5.56
C LYS A 167 -20.11 -13.88 -4.17
N GLU A 168 -21.17 -14.58 -3.78
CA GLU A 168 -21.87 -14.35 -2.52
C GLU A 168 -20.99 -14.70 -1.31
N LYS A 169 -20.15 -15.72 -1.44
CA LYS A 169 -19.17 -16.11 -0.42
C LYS A 169 -17.92 -15.27 -0.46
N LEU A 170 -17.42 -14.92 -1.65
CA LEU A 170 -16.19 -14.15 -1.82
C LEU A 170 -16.28 -12.75 -1.22
N LEU A 171 -17.39 -12.06 -1.39
CA LEU A 171 -17.53 -10.67 -0.94
C LEU A 171 -17.37 -10.51 0.58
N PRO A 172 -18.07 -11.27 1.44
CA PRO A 172 -17.87 -11.15 2.89
C PRO A 172 -16.50 -11.64 3.35
N LEU A 173 -15.89 -12.64 2.70
CA LEU A 173 -14.54 -13.09 3.00
C LEU A 173 -13.49 -12.03 2.65
N GLY A 174 -13.61 -11.40 1.49
CA GLY A 174 -12.73 -10.29 1.10
C GLY A 174 -12.82 -9.10 2.06
N ARG A 175 -14.03 -8.73 2.48
CA ARG A 175 -14.25 -7.66 3.48
C ARG A 175 -13.71 -8.04 4.86
N ALA A 176 -13.82 -9.30 5.25
CA ALA A 176 -13.23 -9.78 6.51
C ALA A 176 -11.71 -9.69 6.49
N LEU A 177 -11.09 -10.12 5.39
CA LEU A 177 -9.64 -10.01 5.21
C LEU A 177 -9.16 -8.55 5.21
N ASP A 178 -9.80 -7.69 4.42
CA ASP A 178 -9.50 -6.25 4.38
C ASP A 178 -9.56 -5.62 5.77
N ARG A 179 -10.61 -5.93 6.52
CA ARG A 179 -10.80 -5.46 7.89
C ARG A 179 -9.67 -5.89 8.83
N VAL A 180 -9.24 -7.15 8.74
CA VAL A 180 -8.12 -7.68 9.54
C VAL A 180 -6.81 -7.02 9.14
N LEU A 181 -6.52 -6.93 7.85
CA LEU A 181 -5.27 -6.29 7.35
C LEU A 181 -5.18 -4.83 7.77
N THR A 182 -6.29 -4.09 7.66
CA THR A 182 -6.35 -2.66 7.96
C THR A 182 -6.12 -2.38 9.45
N TRP A 183 -6.76 -3.11 10.36
CA TRP A 183 -6.60 -2.92 11.80
C TRP A 183 -5.29 -3.45 12.38
N ASN A 184 -4.52 -4.23 11.61
CA ASN A 184 -3.17 -4.62 11.99
C ASN A 184 -2.08 -3.64 11.53
N TYR A 185 -2.43 -2.61 10.77
CA TYR A 185 -1.52 -1.54 10.34
C TYR A 185 -0.25 -2.03 9.63
N TYR A 186 -0.34 -3.13 8.88
CA TYR A 186 0.79 -3.64 8.09
C TYR A 186 1.24 -2.66 7.00
N MET A 187 0.35 -1.75 6.60
CA MET A 187 0.60 -0.73 5.59
C MET A 187 0.03 0.62 6.00
N LEU A 188 0.69 1.68 5.54
CA LEU A 188 0.16 3.04 5.55
C LEU A 188 -0.33 3.37 4.13
N PRO A 189 -1.64 3.38 3.87
CA PRO A 189 -2.17 3.78 2.56
C PRO A 189 -1.79 5.23 2.26
N MET A 190 -1.21 5.47 1.09
CA MET A 190 -0.79 6.82 0.70
C MET A 190 -1.72 7.42 -0.35
N TRP A 191 -1.62 6.97 -1.60
CA TRP A 191 -2.47 7.43 -2.69
C TRP A 191 -2.68 6.33 -3.72
N TYR A 192 -3.68 6.49 -4.52
CA TYR A 192 -3.92 5.69 -5.71
C TYR A 192 -4.23 6.61 -6.90
N MET A 193 -4.04 6.10 -8.09
CA MET A 193 -4.47 6.77 -9.31
C MET A 193 -5.76 6.10 -9.81
N ALA A 194 -6.82 6.90 -9.93
CA ALA A 194 -8.11 6.42 -10.44
C ALA A 194 -8.14 6.35 -11.97
N GLU A 195 -7.14 6.93 -12.65
CA GLU A 195 -7.07 7.07 -14.09
C GLU A 195 -5.70 6.64 -14.60
N ASP A 196 -5.69 5.96 -15.75
CA ASP A 196 -4.47 5.72 -16.51
C ASP A 196 -4.21 6.88 -17.44
N ARG A 197 -3.04 7.50 -17.35
CA ARG A 197 -2.62 8.60 -18.23
C ARG A 197 -1.84 8.04 -19.39
N LEU A 198 -2.37 8.21 -20.60
CA LEU A 198 -1.76 7.74 -21.83
C LEU A 198 -1.46 8.90 -22.76
N ALA A 199 -0.31 8.81 -23.43
CA ALA A 199 0.02 9.64 -24.56
C ALA A 199 0.45 8.72 -25.73
N TRP A 200 -0.16 8.90 -26.90
CA TRP A 200 0.19 8.11 -28.07
C TRP A 200 0.05 8.95 -29.34
N TRP A 201 0.74 8.52 -30.37
CA TRP A 201 0.57 9.13 -31.68
C TRP A 201 -0.77 8.70 -32.28
N ASP A 202 -1.54 9.63 -32.85
CA ASP A 202 -2.84 9.35 -33.47
C ASP A 202 -2.69 8.61 -34.81
N LYS A 203 -1.99 7.52 -34.78
CA LYS A 203 -1.86 6.53 -35.85
C LYS A 203 -2.45 5.17 -35.49
N PHE A 204 -3.11 5.09 -34.35
CA PHE A 204 -3.77 3.89 -33.88
C PHE A 204 -5.27 4.09 -33.78
N SER A 205 -6.02 3.10 -34.18
CA SER A 205 -7.44 2.99 -33.95
C SER A 205 -7.74 1.94 -32.88
N GLN A 206 -8.87 2.07 -32.23
CA GLN A 206 -9.29 1.31 -31.07
C GLN A 206 -10.63 0.63 -31.37
N PRO A 207 -10.95 -0.53 -30.79
CA PRO A 207 -12.27 -1.13 -30.87
C PRO A 207 -13.32 -0.24 -30.20
N ALA A 208 -14.54 -0.27 -30.72
CA ALA A 208 -15.66 0.48 -30.17
C ALA A 208 -16.01 0.01 -28.74
N VAL A 209 -15.84 -1.29 -28.47
CA VAL A 209 -16.01 -1.89 -27.15
C VAL A 209 -14.64 -2.09 -26.53
N ARG A 210 -14.38 -1.40 -25.42
CA ARG A 210 -13.12 -1.52 -24.68
C ARG A 210 -13.21 -2.64 -23.65
N PRO A 211 -12.09 -3.32 -23.33
CA PRO A 211 -12.02 -4.25 -22.21
C PRO A 211 -12.42 -3.54 -20.89
N VAL A 212 -13.13 -4.27 -20.02
CA VAL A 212 -13.65 -3.68 -18.76
C VAL A 212 -12.54 -3.43 -17.73
N TYR A 213 -11.47 -4.25 -17.75
CA TYR A 213 -10.42 -4.25 -16.71
C TYR A 213 -9.02 -3.96 -17.24
N SER A 214 -8.90 -3.49 -18.48
CA SER A 214 -7.61 -3.12 -19.06
C SER A 214 -7.76 -1.93 -20.00
N LEU A 215 -6.64 -1.29 -20.31
CA LEU A 215 -6.61 -0.22 -21.32
C LEU A 215 -6.85 -0.76 -22.74
N GLY A 216 -6.70 -2.06 -22.96
CA GLY A 216 -6.90 -2.72 -24.23
C GLY A 216 -5.90 -2.32 -25.31
N ILE A 217 -4.70 -1.83 -24.94
CA ILE A 217 -3.67 -1.38 -25.89
C ILE A 217 -3.28 -2.49 -26.86
N ASP A 218 -3.29 -3.72 -26.42
CA ASP A 218 -3.06 -4.96 -27.18
C ASP A 218 -4.13 -5.23 -28.24
N THR A 219 -5.28 -4.57 -28.15
CA THR A 219 -6.37 -4.64 -29.15
C THR A 219 -6.34 -3.50 -30.18
N TRP A 220 -5.40 -2.57 -30.06
CA TRP A 220 -5.28 -1.44 -30.98
C TRP A 220 -4.59 -1.86 -32.27
N TRP A 221 -4.96 -1.22 -33.37
CA TRP A 221 -4.33 -1.49 -34.67
C TRP A 221 -3.79 -0.21 -35.32
N TYR A 222 -2.78 -0.38 -36.14
CA TYR A 222 -2.24 0.72 -36.95
C TYR A 222 -3.25 1.13 -38.02
N ASP A 223 -3.61 2.41 -38.03
CA ASP A 223 -4.55 3.00 -38.97
C ASP A 223 -3.77 3.85 -39.99
N VAL A 224 -3.66 3.35 -41.21
CA VAL A 224 -2.94 4.01 -42.30
C VAL A 224 -3.53 5.39 -42.60
N ASN A 225 -4.87 5.54 -42.57
CA ASN A 225 -5.54 6.79 -42.85
C ASN A 225 -5.27 7.87 -41.80
N LYS A 226 -5.09 7.48 -40.57
CA LYS A 226 -4.67 8.38 -39.49
C LYS A 226 -3.18 8.69 -39.59
N ALA A 227 -2.37 7.69 -39.83
CA ALA A 227 -0.91 7.85 -39.90
C ALA A 227 -0.46 8.80 -41.00
N THR A 228 -1.12 8.80 -42.16
CA THR A 228 -0.81 9.71 -43.26
C THR A 228 -1.14 11.18 -42.97
N LYS A 229 -1.95 11.46 -41.98
CA LYS A 229 -2.29 12.83 -41.54
C LYS A 229 -1.31 13.40 -40.51
N LEU A 230 -0.41 12.58 -39.98
CA LEU A 230 0.60 13.05 -39.04
C LEU A 230 1.73 13.79 -39.76
N PRO A 231 2.26 14.87 -39.18
CA PRO A 231 3.45 15.55 -39.70
C PRO A 231 4.61 14.58 -39.86
N SER A 232 5.32 14.58 -40.96
CA SER A 232 6.51 13.76 -41.12
C SER A 232 7.59 14.19 -40.11
N ALA A 233 8.31 13.23 -39.57
CA ALA A 233 9.38 13.50 -38.60
C ALA A 233 10.47 14.48 -39.09
N ARG A 234 10.53 14.75 -40.41
CA ARG A 234 11.45 15.71 -41.02
C ARG A 234 11.03 17.19 -40.91
N GLN A 235 9.78 17.46 -40.52
CA GLN A 235 9.26 18.85 -40.37
C GLN A 235 9.33 19.37 -38.94
N GLN A 236 9.85 18.60 -37.98
CA GLN A 236 9.95 18.99 -36.57
C GLN A 236 11.40 19.40 -36.18
N GLY A 237 12.28 19.56 -37.10
CA GLY A 237 13.72 19.89 -36.88
C GLY A 237 14.18 21.19 -37.55
N GLU A 238 13.29 22.11 -37.85
CA GLU A 238 13.62 23.49 -38.26
C GLU A 238 13.18 24.50 -37.21
#